data_3bb290d8257815c5d4790ef493dc5215
#
_entry.id   3bb290d8257815c5d4790ef493dc5215
#
_cell.length_a   1.000
_cell.length_b   1.000
_cell.length_c   1.000
_cell.angle_alpha   90.00
_cell.angle_beta   90.00
_cell.angle_gamma   90.00
#
_symmetry.space_group_name_H-M   'P 1'
#
loop_
_entity.id
_entity.type
_entity.pdbx_description
1 polymer ?
#
loop_
_entity_poly.entity_id
_entity_poly.type
_entity_poly.pdbx_seq_one_letter_code
_entity_poly.pdbx_strand_id
1 'polypeptide(L)'
;MSKFGFYSEKASITFESHLVGIEEKTRELLLNLRAFIISLGDNVIEEPRPHRIAYAKSLNFRVFADVQPKDDSLKISVRKNRTEALVTCVVSNLSELEKAKSQISEAYHKIK
;
A
#
# COMPACT_ATOMS: atom_id res chain seq x y z
N MET A 1 9.90 30.53 0.84
CA MET A 1 9.41 30.12 1.06
C MET A 1 9.01 29.79 1.31
N SER A 2 9.33 29.64 1.02
CA SER A 2 8.84 29.14 1.16
C SER A 2 8.44 28.86 1.20
N LYS A 3 8.72 29.20 0.68
CA LYS A 3 8.21 28.79 0.79
C LYS A 3 8.13 28.02 0.57
N PHE A 4 8.72 27.94 0.07
CA PHE A 4 8.69 26.95 -0.05
C PHE A 4 8.89 26.25 0.63
N GLY A 5 9.34 26.51 0.39
CA GLY A 5 9.79 25.65 1.38
C GLY A 5 8.80 25.15 2.39
N PHE A 6 8.38 25.52 2.70
CA PHE A 6 7.54 25.02 3.33
C PHE A 6 6.50 24.39 3.28
N TYR A 7 6.68 24.70 2.73
CA TYR A 7 5.47 23.99 2.55
C TYR A 7 5.63 22.53 2.21
N SER A 8 6.73 22.17 1.82
CA SER A 8 7.01 20.78 1.50
C SER A 8 6.86 19.87 2.71
N GLU A 9 7.14 20.34 3.90
CA GLU A 9 7.01 19.45 5.05
C GLU A 9 5.57 19.13 5.36
N LYS A 10 4.65 20.00 5.09
CA LYS A 10 3.27 19.63 5.33
C LYS A 10 2.76 18.67 4.28
N ALA A 11 3.44 18.58 3.16
CA ALA A 11 3.12 17.61 2.14
C ALA A 11 3.70 16.24 2.44
N SER A 12 4.55 16.13 3.45
CA SER A 12 5.28 14.91 3.72
C SER A 12 4.47 13.98 4.58
N ILE A 13 3.59 13.22 3.95
CA ILE A 13 2.89 12.14 4.64
C ILE A 13 3.76 10.91 4.53
N THR A 14 4.06 10.30 5.68
CA THR A 14 4.97 9.17 5.72
C THR A 14 4.22 7.88 5.95
N PHE A 15 4.86 6.75 5.61
CA PHE A 15 4.31 5.46 5.92
C PHE A 15 4.07 5.35 7.42
N GLU A 16 5.00 5.83 8.23
CA GLU A 16 4.91 5.70 9.68
C GLU A 16 3.67 6.37 10.24
N SER A 17 3.17 7.40 9.58
CA SER A 17 1.95 8.07 10.05
C SER A 17 0.75 7.14 10.02
N HIS A 18 0.79 6.12 9.18
CA HIS A 18 -0.31 5.15 9.09
C HIS A 18 -0.27 4.11 10.19
N LEU A 19 0.81 4.06 10.95
CA LEU A 19 0.92 3.14 12.08
C LEU A 19 0.30 3.70 13.35
N VAL A 20 -0.02 4.99 13.36
CA VAL A 20 -0.55 5.65 14.53
C VAL A 20 -2.05 5.41 14.62
N GLY A 21 -2.52 5.03 15.81
CA GLY A 21 -3.95 4.91 16.06
C GLY A 21 -4.58 3.60 15.65
N ILE A 22 -3.80 2.64 15.16
CA ILE A 22 -4.34 1.33 14.81
C ILE A 22 -3.91 0.30 15.86
N GLU A 23 -4.63 -0.81 15.92
CA GLU A 23 -4.33 -1.87 16.87
C GLU A 23 -2.97 -2.48 16.58
N GLU A 24 -2.35 -3.03 17.60
CA GLU A 24 -1.02 -3.62 17.45
C GLU A 24 -1.00 -4.73 16.42
N LYS A 25 -2.00 -5.62 16.42
CA LYS A 25 -2.01 -6.70 15.45
C LYS A 25 -2.16 -6.15 14.03
N THR A 26 -2.92 -5.07 13.86
CA THR A 26 -3.08 -4.46 12.55
C THR A 26 -1.78 -3.83 12.10
N ARG A 27 -1.06 -3.23 13.02
CA ARG A 27 0.25 -2.67 12.73
C ARG A 27 1.21 -3.75 12.23
N GLU A 28 1.21 -4.90 12.91
CA GLU A 28 2.07 -6.01 12.50
C GLU A 28 1.70 -6.53 11.12
N LEU A 29 0.41 -6.62 10.83
CA LEU A 29 -0.02 -7.02 9.50
C LEU A 29 0.45 -6.02 8.44
N LEU A 30 0.33 -4.73 8.73
CA LEU A 30 0.73 -3.70 7.78
C LEU A 30 2.23 -3.73 7.54
N LEU A 31 3.03 -3.88 8.59
CA LEU A 31 4.49 -3.96 8.43
C LEU A 31 4.90 -5.19 7.64
N ASN A 32 4.25 -6.32 7.90
CA ASN A 32 4.50 -7.55 7.18
C ASN A 32 4.17 -7.37 5.69
N LEU A 33 3.02 -6.79 5.41
CA LEU A 33 2.58 -6.57 4.04
C LEU A 33 3.53 -5.61 3.31
N ARG A 34 3.94 -4.55 3.98
CA ARG A 34 4.87 -3.60 3.37
C ARG A 34 6.18 -4.26 2.96
N ALA A 35 6.75 -5.05 3.88
CA ALA A 35 7.99 -5.73 3.58
C ALA A 35 7.84 -6.65 2.38
N PHE A 36 6.72 -7.36 2.29
CA PHE A 36 6.46 -8.24 1.18
C PHE A 36 6.37 -7.47 -0.14
N ILE A 37 5.60 -6.37 -0.16
CA ILE A 37 5.40 -5.62 -1.40
C ILE A 37 6.72 -5.03 -1.89
N ILE A 38 7.50 -4.46 -0.99
CA ILE A 38 8.77 -3.87 -1.37
C ILE A 38 9.73 -4.94 -1.89
N SER A 39 9.62 -6.16 -1.37
CA SER A 39 10.49 -7.25 -1.82
C SER A 39 10.14 -7.76 -3.22
N LEU A 40 9.02 -7.33 -3.80
CA LEU A 40 8.63 -7.80 -5.13
C LEU A 40 9.59 -7.32 -6.22
N GLY A 41 10.24 -6.18 -6.03
CA GLY A 41 11.22 -5.71 -7.00
C GLY A 41 11.75 -4.34 -6.65
N ASP A 42 12.85 -3.97 -7.29
CA ASP A 42 13.48 -2.68 -7.05
C ASP A 42 12.69 -1.52 -7.64
N ASN A 43 11.72 -1.83 -8.48
CA ASN A 43 10.93 -0.81 -9.16
C ASN A 43 9.60 -0.52 -8.47
N VAL A 44 9.43 -0.94 -7.23
CA VAL A 44 8.22 -0.62 -6.48
C VAL A 44 8.34 0.78 -5.89
N ILE A 45 7.32 1.59 -6.12
CA ILE A 45 7.22 2.92 -5.52
C ILE A 45 6.15 2.89 -4.46
N GLU A 46 6.49 3.35 -3.26
CA GLU A 46 5.52 3.47 -2.16
C GLU A 46 5.13 4.93 -2.02
N GLU A 47 3.82 5.19 -2.11
CA GLU A 47 3.30 6.56 -2.00
C GLU A 47 2.33 6.65 -0.83
N PRO A 48 2.77 7.07 0.35
CA PRO A 48 1.85 7.29 1.46
C PRO A 48 0.95 8.48 1.15
N ARG A 49 -0.35 8.30 1.37
CA ARG A 49 -1.36 9.34 1.16
C ARG A 49 -2.15 9.50 2.45
N PRO A 50 -2.99 10.54 2.58
CA PRO A 50 -3.63 10.79 3.88
C PRO A 50 -4.37 9.60 4.47
N HIS A 51 -5.07 8.82 3.66
CA HIS A 51 -5.88 7.73 4.19
C HIS A 51 -5.47 6.36 3.67
N ARG A 52 -4.39 6.28 2.89
CA ARG A 52 -3.99 5.02 2.30
C ARG A 52 -2.56 5.09 1.81
N ILE A 53 -2.04 3.93 1.43
CA ILE A 53 -0.70 3.82 0.86
C ILE A 53 -0.84 3.17 -0.50
N ALA A 54 -0.37 3.84 -1.55
CA ALA A 54 -0.44 3.30 -2.90
C ALA A 54 0.91 2.72 -3.28
N TYR A 55 0.89 1.60 -3.99
CA TYR A 55 2.11 0.94 -4.48
C TYR A 55 2.05 0.84 -5.99
N ALA A 56 3.06 1.34 -6.65
CA ALA A 56 3.10 1.43 -8.10
C ALA A 56 4.43 0.89 -8.63
N LYS A 57 4.46 0.60 -9.94
CA LYS A 57 5.70 0.25 -10.62
C LYS A 57 6.31 1.51 -11.21
N SER A 58 7.62 1.69 -11.02
CA SER A 58 8.29 2.93 -11.41
C SER A 58 8.31 3.15 -12.92
N LEU A 59 8.33 2.09 -13.70
CA LEU A 59 8.43 2.23 -15.15
C LEU A 59 7.23 2.96 -15.76
N ASN A 60 6.04 2.70 -15.25
CA ASN A 60 4.83 3.27 -15.82
C ASN A 60 3.96 3.95 -14.79
N PHE A 61 4.40 4.02 -13.54
CA PHE A 61 3.68 4.63 -12.42
C PHE A 61 2.28 4.06 -12.24
N ARG A 62 2.07 2.82 -12.66
CA ARG A 62 0.77 2.20 -12.50
C ARG A 62 0.64 1.58 -11.13
N VAL A 63 -0.41 2.00 -10.44
CA VAL A 63 -0.71 1.48 -9.11
C VAL A 63 -1.25 0.06 -9.26
N PHE A 64 -0.60 -0.90 -8.62
CA PHE A 64 -1.07 -2.29 -8.62
C PHE A 64 -1.69 -2.68 -7.29
N ALA A 65 -1.43 -1.93 -6.23
CA ALA A 65 -1.99 -2.23 -4.92
C ALA A 65 -2.18 -0.95 -4.13
N ASP A 66 -3.20 -0.96 -3.28
CA ASP A 66 -3.59 0.18 -2.47
C ASP A 66 -4.02 -0.38 -1.12
N VAL A 67 -3.45 0.15 -0.05
CA VAL A 67 -3.72 -0.37 1.30
C VAL A 67 -4.27 0.76 2.14
N GLN A 68 -5.47 0.54 2.71
CA GLN A 68 -6.10 1.51 3.59
C GLN A 68 -6.19 0.91 4.99
N PRO A 69 -5.32 1.33 5.92
CA PRO A 69 -5.37 0.82 7.28
C PRO A 69 -6.61 1.29 8.02
N LYS A 70 -7.25 0.38 8.73
CA LYS A 70 -8.33 0.67 9.65
C LYS A 70 -7.85 0.30 11.04
N ASP A 71 -8.67 0.57 12.05
CA ASP A 71 -8.27 0.25 13.44
C ASP A 71 -7.90 -1.22 13.60
N ASP A 72 -8.72 -2.10 13.05
CA ASP A 72 -8.60 -3.54 13.30
C ASP A 72 -8.40 -4.37 12.03
N SER A 73 -8.13 -3.72 10.90
CA SER A 73 -8.01 -4.45 9.65
C SER A 73 -7.32 -3.61 8.58
N LEU A 74 -6.97 -4.25 7.48
CA LEU A 74 -6.42 -3.56 6.30
C LEU A 74 -7.38 -3.77 5.15
N LYS A 75 -7.78 -2.69 4.50
CA LYS A 75 -8.57 -2.78 3.28
C LYS A 75 -7.60 -2.68 2.11
N ILE A 76 -7.49 -3.75 1.35
CA ILE A 76 -6.51 -3.86 0.28
C ILE A 76 -7.22 -3.93 -1.05
N SER A 77 -6.84 -3.05 -1.98
CA SER A 77 -7.39 -3.05 -3.33
C SER A 77 -6.27 -3.39 -4.30
N VAL A 78 -6.56 -4.28 -5.25
CA VAL A 78 -5.56 -4.80 -6.18
C VAL A 78 -6.07 -4.61 -7.60
N ARG A 79 -5.18 -4.15 -8.49
CA ARG A 79 -5.51 -3.98 -9.90
C ARG A 79 -4.47 -4.71 -10.73
N LYS A 80 -4.92 -5.66 -11.56
CA LYS A 80 -4.03 -6.47 -12.37
C LYS A 80 -3.74 -5.88 -13.74
N ASN A 81 -4.66 -5.04 -14.25
CA ASN A 81 -4.42 -4.30 -15.47
C ASN A 81 -5.36 -3.10 -15.49
N ARG A 82 -5.22 -2.23 -16.50
CA ARG A 82 -6.00 -1.00 -16.48
C ARG A 82 -7.46 -1.15 -16.83
N THR A 83 -7.83 -2.26 -17.47
CA THR A 83 -9.22 -2.46 -17.89
C THR A 83 -10.02 -3.26 -16.89
N GLU A 84 -9.36 -3.93 -15.95
CA GLU A 84 -10.07 -4.73 -14.96
C GLU A 84 -10.43 -3.87 -13.75
N ALA A 85 -11.57 -4.21 -13.15
CA ALA A 85 -12.00 -3.54 -11.94
C ALA A 85 -11.05 -3.88 -10.79
N LEU A 86 -11.00 -2.99 -9.81
CA LEU A 86 -10.26 -3.25 -8.58
C LEU A 86 -10.89 -4.41 -7.83
N VAL A 87 -10.05 -5.28 -7.32
CA VAL A 87 -10.48 -6.35 -6.41
C VAL A 87 -10.11 -5.89 -5.00
N THR A 88 -11.11 -5.80 -4.13
CA THR A 88 -10.91 -5.31 -2.78
C THR A 88 -11.16 -6.41 -1.78
N CYS A 89 -10.29 -6.53 -0.78
CA CYS A 89 -10.47 -7.48 0.30
C CYS A 89 -10.11 -6.82 1.63
N VAL A 90 -10.60 -7.41 2.71
CA VAL A 90 -10.33 -6.93 4.06
C VAL A 90 -9.50 -8.00 4.76
N VAL A 91 -8.40 -7.59 5.36
CA VAL A 91 -7.45 -8.49 6.01
C VAL A 91 -7.38 -8.16 7.49
N SER A 92 -7.67 -9.14 8.34
CA SER A 92 -7.60 -8.96 9.77
C SER A 92 -6.80 -10.04 10.47
N ASN A 93 -6.23 -10.99 9.72
CA ASN A 93 -5.38 -12.02 10.30
C ASN A 93 -4.35 -12.48 9.26
N LEU A 94 -3.41 -13.32 9.70
CA LEU A 94 -2.33 -13.77 8.84
C LEU A 94 -2.81 -14.62 7.67
N SER A 95 -3.82 -15.44 7.89
CA SER A 95 -4.34 -16.28 6.82
C SER A 95 -4.88 -15.44 5.67
N GLU A 96 -5.64 -14.41 6.01
CA GLU A 96 -6.17 -13.49 4.99
C GLU A 96 -5.05 -12.69 4.34
N LEU A 97 -4.02 -12.35 5.13
CA LEU A 97 -2.88 -11.62 4.59
C LEU A 97 -2.17 -12.42 3.53
N GLU A 98 -1.98 -13.72 3.75
CA GLU A 98 -1.29 -14.56 2.77
C GLU A 98 -2.06 -14.62 1.45
N LYS A 99 -3.38 -14.66 1.52
CA LYS A 99 -4.19 -14.63 0.31
C LYS A 99 -4.05 -13.30 -0.43
N ALA A 100 -4.03 -12.21 0.33
CA ALA A 100 -3.85 -10.89 -0.27
C ALA A 100 -2.47 -10.77 -0.91
N LYS A 101 -1.44 -11.30 -0.27
CA LYS A 101 -0.09 -11.27 -0.84
C LYS A 101 -0.04 -11.97 -2.19
N SER A 102 -0.71 -13.10 -2.29
CA SER A 102 -0.76 -13.84 -3.54
C SER A 102 -1.37 -13.00 -4.65
N GLN A 103 -2.47 -12.31 -4.35
CA GLN A 103 -3.12 -11.47 -5.35
C GLN A 103 -2.28 -10.26 -5.71
N ILE A 104 -1.60 -9.68 -4.73
CA ILE A 104 -0.73 -8.53 -4.97
C ILE A 104 0.44 -8.94 -5.86
N SER A 105 1.04 -10.08 -5.58
CA SER A 105 2.14 -10.58 -6.40
C SER A 105 1.71 -10.80 -7.83
N GLU A 106 0.53 -11.39 -8.02
CA GLU A 106 -0.01 -11.61 -9.36
C GLU A 106 -0.23 -10.29 -10.07
N ALA A 107 -0.79 -9.30 -9.36
CA ALA A 107 -1.04 -7.99 -9.95
C ALA A 107 0.28 -7.31 -10.34
N TYR A 108 1.28 -7.40 -9.47
CA TYR A 108 2.58 -6.79 -9.77
C TYR A 108 3.17 -7.36 -11.04
N HIS A 109 3.08 -8.67 -11.24
CA HIS A 109 3.67 -9.30 -12.41
C HIS A 109 2.84 -9.09 -13.68
N LYS A 110 1.54 -8.86 -13.55
CA LYS A 110 0.67 -8.73 -14.72
C LYS A 110 0.49 -7.29 -15.19
N ILE A 111 0.56 -6.33 -14.30
CA ILE A 111 0.27 -4.95 -14.70
C ILE A 111 1.38 -4.42 -15.59
N LYS A 112 0.99 -3.75 -16.67
CA LYS A 112 1.95 -3.22 -17.64
C LYS A 112 2.04 -1.72 -17.61
#